data_a2e36b2e158ba3f28ecbf0487b39128c
#
_entry.id   a2e36b2e158ba3f28ecbf0487b39128c
#
_cell.length_a   1.000
_cell.length_b   1.000
_cell.length_c   1.000
_cell.angle_alpha   90.00
_cell.angle_beta   90.00
_cell.angle_gamma   90.00
#
_symmetry.space_group_name_H-M   'P 1'
#
loop_
_entity.id
_entity.type
_entity.pdbx_description
1 polymer ?
#
loop_
_entity_poly.entity_id
_entity_poly.type
_entity_poly.pdbx_seq_one_letter_code
_entity_poly.pdbx_strand_id
1 'polypeptide(L)'
;MAILNFQKPDKVILIESSDYQGRFEFRPLEPGYGLTVGNALRRVLLSSLEGFAITSVRIEGLEHEFTTIPGVVEDVTEMVLNLKQIRFKRQIDEVENELVSISISGQDKITAGDFQKFISGFQILNPDHVICNLDSKVKIQMEITIDKGRGYVTSEENKNSSAQLGTIFMDSIFTPIKNVKYHVEDFRVEQKTDYEKLVFDIITDGSINPQDALTDAARILIHHFMLFSDERITLEADEIAKTETYDEESLHMRQLLKTKLIDMDLSVRALNCQTSFCDASSTDSLIFTCQENMVVHNFPFLFR
;
A
#
# COMPACT_ATOMS: atom_id res chain seq x y z
N MET A 1 -29.86 -22.80 11.02
CA MET A 1 -29.07 -24.07 11.14
C MET A 1 -27.88 -23.73 12.03
N ALA A 2 -27.66 -24.47 13.09
CA ALA A 2 -26.46 -24.34 13.88
C ALA A 2 -25.27 -24.79 13.02
N ILE A 3 -24.37 -23.89 12.66
CA ILE A 3 -23.10 -24.23 12.04
C ILE A 3 -22.37 -25.09 13.09
N LEU A 4 -22.00 -26.32 12.74
CA LEU A 4 -21.13 -27.14 13.58
C LEU A 4 -19.94 -26.28 14.01
N ASN A 5 -19.61 -26.33 15.29
CA ASN A 5 -18.48 -25.55 15.84
C ASN A 5 -17.18 -26.03 15.17
N PHE A 6 -16.75 -25.32 14.15
CA PHE A 6 -15.41 -25.49 13.59
C PHE A 6 -14.36 -25.10 14.61
N GLN A 7 -13.30 -25.90 14.70
CA GLN A 7 -12.13 -25.51 15.47
C GLN A 7 -11.53 -24.26 14.82
N LYS A 8 -11.64 -23.14 15.51
CA LYS A 8 -11.06 -21.89 15.00
C LYS A 8 -9.54 -21.94 15.18
N PRO A 9 -8.78 -21.49 14.17
CA PRO A 9 -7.35 -21.28 14.33
C PRO A 9 -7.10 -20.24 15.42
N ASP A 10 -6.10 -20.48 16.27
CA ASP A 10 -5.82 -19.57 17.38
C ASP A 10 -5.17 -18.28 16.91
N LYS A 11 -4.07 -18.39 16.19
CA LYS A 11 -3.30 -17.24 15.67
C LYS A 11 -2.41 -17.66 14.51
N VAL A 12 -2.07 -16.70 13.66
CA VAL A 12 -0.92 -16.80 12.77
C VAL A 12 0.33 -16.57 13.59
N ILE A 13 1.21 -17.57 13.64
CA ILE A 13 2.47 -17.50 14.40
C ILE A 13 3.58 -17.16 13.41
N LEU A 14 4.25 -16.04 13.64
CA LEU A 14 5.45 -15.66 12.92
C LEU A 14 6.65 -16.38 13.59
N ILE A 15 7.29 -17.30 12.86
CA ILE A 15 8.44 -18.08 13.36
C ILE A 15 9.74 -17.35 13.09
N GLU A 16 9.93 -16.94 11.84
CA GLU A 16 11.12 -16.25 11.38
C GLU A 16 10.67 -15.04 10.56
N SER A 17 11.23 -13.88 10.85
CA SER A 17 11.00 -12.66 10.09
C SER A 17 12.34 -11.95 9.85
N SER A 18 12.58 -11.67 8.58
CA SER A 18 13.54 -10.68 8.13
C SER A 18 12.84 -9.67 7.22
N ASP A 19 13.54 -8.62 6.81
CA ASP A 19 12.96 -7.60 5.92
C ASP A 19 12.46 -8.17 4.59
N TYR A 20 13.03 -9.31 4.16
CA TYR A 20 12.75 -9.94 2.86
C TYR A 20 12.09 -11.30 2.95
N GLN A 21 12.10 -11.94 4.10
CA GLN A 21 11.58 -13.30 4.25
C GLN A 21 10.79 -13.43 5.54
N GLY A 22 9.62 -14.08 5.44
CA GLY A 22 8.78 -14.41 6.59
C GLY A 22 8.33 -15.86 6.53
N ARG A 23 8.39 -16.56 7.66
CA ARG A 23 7.84 -17.88 7.86
C ARG A 23 6.70 -17.82 8.85
N PHE A 24 5.52 -18.26 8.39
CA PHE A 24 4.28 -18.18 9.15
C PHE A 24 3.71 -19.57 9.36
N GLU A 25 3.22 -19.85 10.58
CA GLU A 25 2.43 -21.04 10.90
C GLU A 25 0.99 -20.66 11.20
N PHE A 26 0.07 -21.42 10.66
CA PHE A 26 -1.34 -21.29 10.86
C PHE A 26 -1.94 -22.61 11.33
N ARG A 27 -2.39 -22.68 12.58
CA ARG A 27 -2.84 -23.89 13.25
C ARG A 27 -3.79 -23.60 14.43
N PRO A 28 -4.65 -24.58 14.85
CA PRO A 28 -5.01 -25.78 14.13
C PRO A 28 -6.01 -25.51 13.00
N LEU A 29 -5.97 -26.31 11.95
CA LEU A 29 -6.93 -26.28 10.86
C LEU A 29 -7.66 -27.61 10.77
N GLU A 30 -8.92 -27.58 10.37
CA GLU A 30 -9.67 -28.79 10.02
C GLU A 30 -9.07 -29.46 8.78
N PRO A 31 -9.20 -30.79 8.63
CA PRO A 31 -8.69 -31.54 7.48
C PRO A 31 -9.12 -30.93 6.13
N GLY A 32 -8.18 -30.72 5.23
CA GLY A 32 -8.40 -30.15 3.89
C GLY A 32 -8.38 -28.62 3.82
N TYR A 33 -8.50 -27.91 4.96
CA TYR A 33 -8.46 -26.44 4.97
C TYR A 33 -7.06 -25.90 4.70
N GLY A 34 -6.02 -26.59 5.12
CA GLY A 34 -4.63 -26.19 4.87
C GLY A 34 -4.36 -26.02 3.38
N LEU A 35 -4.79 -26.98 2.56
CA LEU A 35 -4.62 -26.89 1.11
C LEU A 35 -5.48 -25.76 0.50
N THR A 36 -6.73 -25.62 0.93
CA THR A 36 -7.67 -24.61 0.41
C THR A 36 -7.16 -23.20 0.69
N VAL A 37 -6.85 -22.91 1.96
CA VAL A 37 -6.36 -21.59 2.39
C VAL A 37 -4.97 -21.31 1.81
N GLY A 38 -4.09 -22.32 1.85
CA GLY A 38 -2.73 -22.24 1.33
C GLY A 38 -2.69 -21.88 -0.16
N ASN A 39 -3.47 -22.57 -0.98
CA ASN A 39 -3.52 -22.29 -2.40
C ASN A 39 -4.15 -20.93 -2.71
N ALA A 40 -5.24 -20.57 -2.02
CA ALA A 40 -5.89 -19.27 -2.22
C ALA A 40 -4.95 -18.10 -1.90
N LEU A 41 -4.33 -18.10 -0.71
CA LEU A 41 -3.38 -17.07 -0.30
C LEU A 41 -2.16 -17.01 -1.22
N ARG A 42 -1.58 -18.17 -1.57
CA ARG A 42 -0.44 -18.22 -2.50
C ARG A 42 -0.77 -17.55 -3.84
N ARG A 43 -1.93 -17.83 -4.41
CA ARG A 43 -2.35 -17.24 -5.68
C ARG A 43 -2.52 -15.73 -5.59
N VAL A 44 -3.16 -15.25 -4.54
CA VAL A 44 -3.37 -13.80 -4.34
C VAL A 44 -2.05 -13.09 -4.08
N LEU A 45 -1.16 -13.66 -3.26
CA LEU A 45 0.17 -13.10 -3.01
C LEU A 45 0.98 -12.90 -4.30
N LEU A 46 0.93 -13.87 -5.22
CA LEU A 46 1.71 -13.83 -6.45
C LEU A 46 1.12 -12.94 -7.56
N SER A 47 -0.20 -12.66 -7.53
CA SER A 47 -0.86 -12.00 -8.65
C SER A 47 -1.56 -10.68 -8.32
N SER A 48 -1.93 -10.45 -7.07
CA SER A 48 -2.93 -9.40 -6.78
C SER A 48 -2.41 -8.26 -5.93
N LEU A 49 -1.20 -8.38 -5.37
CA LEU A 49 -0.58 -7.31 -4.60
C LEU A 49 -0.12 -6.18 -5.52
N GLU A 50 -0.23 -4.96 -5.00
CA GLU A 50 0.20 -3.75 -5.69
C GLU A 50 1.71 -3.56 -5.56
N GLY A 51 2.32 -2.99 -6.58
CA GLY A 51 3.73 -2.62 -6.57
C GLY A 51 4.03 -1.53 -7.59
N PHE A 52 5.29 -1.18 -7.71
CA PHE A 52 5.78 -0.12 -8.58
C PHE A 52 6.85 -0.65 -9.53
N ALA A 53 6.77 -0.25 -10.79
CA ALA A 53 7.74 -0.62 -11.81
C ALA A 53 7.85 0.45 -12.88
N ILE A 54 8.91 0.39 -13.67
CA ILE A 54 9.07 1.24 -14.84
C ILE A 54 8.15 0.68 -15.93
N THR A 55 7.34 1.55 -16.54
CA THR A 55 6.41 1.23 -17.63
C THR A 55 6.90 1.71 -18.99
N SER A 56 7.63 2.82 -19.01
CA SER A 56 8.19 3.36 -20.23
C SER A 56 9.54 4.04 -20.00
N VAL A 57 10.35 4.04 -21.03
CA VAL A 57 11.61 4.78 -21.10
C VAL A 57 11.71 5.53 -22.42
N ARG A 58 12.22 6.73 -22.38
CA ARG A 58 12.58 7.52 -23.54
C ARG A 58 14.03 7.96 -23.42
N ILE A 59 14.85 7.63 -24.39
CA ILE A 59 16.27 8.01 -24.43
C ILE A 59 16.43 9.03 -25.56
N GLU A 60 17.10 10.12 -25.27
CA GLU A 60 17.30 11.18 -26.25
C GLU A 60 18.13 10.69 -27.45
N GLY A 61 17.62 10.96 -28.66
CA GLY A 61 18.26 10.54 -29.89
C GLY A 61 17.94 9.13 -30.39
N LEU A 62 17.01 8.42 -29.70
CA LEU A 62 16.57 7.08 -30.11
C LEU A 62 15.08 7.08 -30.49
N GLU A 63 14.77 6.34 -31.53
CA GLU A 63 13.40 6.18 -32.05
C GLU A 63 12.80 4.80 -31.72
N HIS A 64 13.64 3.78 -31.52
CA HIS A 64 13.20 2.43 -31.25
C HIS A 64 14.25 1.63 -30.45
N GLU A 65 13.84 0.51 -29.88
CA GLU A 65 14.60 -0.33 -28.94
C GLU A 65 15.75 -1.14 -29.59
N PHE A 66 15.74 -1.30 -30.92
CA PHE A 66 16.73 -2.10 -31.63
C PHE A 66 17.92 -1.26 -32.14
N THR A 67 18.30 -0.23 -31.42
CA THR A 67 19.43 0.65 -31.75
C THR A 67 20.55 0.49 -30.72
N THR A 68 21.72 0.96 -31.13
CA THR A 68 22.89 1.07 -30.25
C THR A 68 23.23 2.53 -30.03
N ILE A 69 23.70 2.86 -28.80
CA ILE A 69 24.14 4.21 -28.47
C ILE A 69 25.66 4.27 -28.66
N PRO A 70 26.22 5.18 -29.45
CA PRO A 70 27.66 5.30 -29.63
C PRO A 70 28.36 5.55 -28.28
N GLY A 71 29.31 4.67 -27.92
CA GLY A 71 30.07 4.77 -26.70
C GLY A 71 29.37 4.15 -25.46
N VAL A 72 28.30 3.41 -25.64
CA VAL A 72 27.70 2.50 -24.66
C VAL A 72 27.96 1.07 -25.09
N VAL A 73 28.31 0.21 -24.15
CA VAL A 73 28.68 -1.18 -24.43
C VAL A 73 27.44 -2.02 -24.72
N GLU A 74 26.40 -1.84 -23.91
CA GLU A 74 25.12 -2.54 -24.02
C GLU A 74 24.25 -1.90 -25.12
N ASP A 75 23.44 -2.71 -25.77
CA ASP A 75 22.39 -2.22 -26.66
C ASP A 75 21.17 -1.72 -25.85
N VAL A 76 20.25 -1.03 -26.51
CA VAL A 76 19.07 -0.45 -25.86
C VAL A 76 18.17 -1.55 -25.30
N THR A 77 18.06 -2.70 -25.98
CA THR A 77 17.27 -3.85 -25.51
C THR A 77 17.82 -4.39 -24.20
N GLU A 78 19.15 -4.50 -24.08
CA GLU A 78 19.81 -4.96 -22.86
C GLU A 78 19.65 -3.93 -21.72
N MET A 79 19.76 -2.64 -22.03
CA MET A 79 19.46 -1.58 -21.06
C MET A 79 18.01 -1.66 -20.55
N VAL A 80 17.04 -1.89 -21.43
CA VAL A 80 15.62 -2.08 -21.07
C VAL A 80 15.44 -3.29 -20.15
N LEU A 81 16.11 -4.42 -20.42
CA LEU A 81 16.08 -5.59 -19.57
C LEU A 81 16.69 -5.33 -18.19
N ASN A 82 17.74 -4.53 -18.11
CA ASN A 82 18.33 -4.13 -16.84
C ASN A 82 17.43 -3.16 -16.07
N LEU A 83 16.78 -2.22 -16.74
CA LEU A 83 15.80 -1.30 -16.14
C LEU A 83 14.61 -2.05 -15.51
N LYS A 84 14.12 -3.12 -16.12
CA LYS A 84 13.05 -3.97 -15.55
C LYS A 84 13.39 -4.62 -14.22
N GLN A 85 14.68 -4.76 -13.91
CA GLN A 85 15.14 -5.40 -12.68
C GLN A 85 15.22 -4.43 -11.51
N ILE A 86 15.06 -3.12 -11.73
CA ILE A 86 15.05 -2.13 -10.66
C ILE A 86 13.80 -2.33 -9.79
N ARG A 87 13.98 -2.31 -8.48
CA ARG A 87 12.91 -2.45 -7.50
C ARG A 87 12.73 -1.17 -6.72
N PHE A 88 11.46 -0.76 -6.63
CA PHE A 88 11.06 0.50 -6.02
C PHE A 88 10.26 0.27 -4.75
N LYS A 89 10.57 1.06 -3.72
CA LYS A 89 9.76 1.18 -2.51
C LYS A 89 9.23 2.59 -2.42
N ARG A 90 7.92 2.73 -2.26
CA ARG A 90 7.28 4.04 -2.09
C ARG A 90 7.73 4.69 -0.78
N GLN A 91 8.08 5.97 -0.83
CA GLN A 91 8.42 6.78 0.34
C GLN A 91 7.31 7.76 0.70
N ILE A 92 6.55 8.24 -0.28
CA ILE A 92 5.49 9.23 -0.12
C ILE A 92 4.17 8.58 -0.50
N ASP A 93 3.21 8.53 0.42
CA ASP A 93 1.96 7.79 0.26
C ASP A 93 1.03 8.31 -0.85
N GLU A 94 1.15 9.55 -1.24
CA GLU A 94 0.30 10.19 -2.26
C GLU A 94 0.82 9.99 -3.70
N VAL A 95 2.07 9.52 -3.88
CA VAL A 95 2.66 9.37 -5.22
C VAL A 95 2.31 8.00 -5.79
N GLU A 96 1.53 7.99 -6.85
CA GLU A 96 1.16 6.78 -7.60
C GLU A 96 1.95 6.63 -8.90
N ASN A 97 2.40 7.73 -9.49
CA ASN A 97 3.23 7.77 -10.68
C ASN A 97 4.28 8.88 -10.60
N GLU A 98 5.42 8.69 -11.23
CA GLU A 98 6.47 9.70 -11.30
C GLU A 98 7.16 9.62 -12.67
N LEU A 99 7.22 10.78 -13.37
CA LEU A 99 8.04 10.95 -14.57
C LEU A 99 9.38 11.57 -14.16
N VAL A 100 10.45 10.83 -14.37
CA VAL A 100 11.79 11.21 -13.94
C VAL A 100 12.69 11.47 -15.14
N SER A 101 13.24 12.66 -15.23
CA SER A 101 14.24 13.01 -16.23
C SER A 101 15.65 12.85 -15.64
N ILE A 102 16.43 11.96 -16.22
CA ILE A 102 17.76 11.56 -15.77
C ILE A 102 18.79 12.06 -16.78
N SER A 103 19.82 12.72 -16.28
CA SER A 103 20.97 13.17 -17.11
C SER A 103 22.26 12.79 -16.43
N ILE A 104 22.99 11.84 -17.00
CA ILE A 104 24.24 11.31 -16.46
C ILE A 104 25.36 11.53 -17.46
N SER A 105 26.51 11.99 -16.98
CA SER A 105 27.73 12.21 -17.77
C SER A 105 28.97 12.05 -16.91
N GLY A 106 30.08 11.67 -17.52
CA GLY A 106 31.38 11.59 -16.84
C GLY A 106 31.58 10.39 -15.94
N GLN A 107 30.81 9.31 -16.17
CA GLN A 107 30.92 8.03 -15.47
C GLN A 107 31.22 6.92 -16.48
N ASP A 108 31.94 5.88 -16.02
CA ASP A 108 32.22 4.70 -16.87
C ASP A 108 31.11 3.64 -16.73
N LYS A 109 30.22 3.81 -15.73
CA LYS A 109 29.16 2.86 -15.39
C LYS A 109 27.97 3.58 -14.82
N ILE A 110 26.76 3.24 -15.28
CA ILE A 110 25.51 3.69 -14.71
C ILE A 110 24.90 2.59 -13.87
N THR A 111 24.58 2.91 -12.63
CA THR A 111 23.92 2.01 -11.69
C THR A 111 22.51 2.53 -11.33
N ALA A 112 21.66 1.64 -10.83
CA ALA A 112 20.34 2.03 -10.34
C ALA A 112 20.43 3.10 -9.22
N GLY A 113 21.48 3.06 -8.40
CA GLY A 113 21.74 4.07 -7.36
C GLY A 113 21.94 5.48 -7.89
N ASP A 114 22.42 5.65 -9.12
CA ASP A 114 22.55 6.96 -9.74
C ASP A 114 21.19 7.58 -10.04
N PHE A 115 20.18 6.78 -10.30
CA PHE A 115 18.81 7.24 -10.54
C PHE A 115 18.14 7.78 -9.27
N GLN A 116 18.55 7.29 -8.09
CA GLN A 116 17.99 7.76 -6.81
C GLN A 116 18.13 9.26 -6.60
N LYS A 117 19.12 9.89 -7.21
CA LYS A 117 19.35 11.35 -7.13
C LYS A 117 18.26 12.17 -7.81
N PHE A 118 17.54 11.56 -8.76
CA PHE A 118 16.53 12.21 -9.58
C PHE A 118 15.10 11.83 -9.18
N ILE A 119 14.95 10.74 -8.42
CA ILE A 119 13.67 10.19 -7.96
C ILE A 119 13.37 10.74 -6.58
N SER A 120 12.18 11.29 -6.38
CA SER A 120 11.76 11.87 -5.11
C SER A 120 10.71 11.04 -4.37
N GLY A 121 9.80 10.40 -5.10
CA GLY A 121 8.69 9.64 -4.51
C GLY A 121 9.04 8.22 -4.11
N PHE A 122 10.12 7.66 -4.66
CA PHE A 122 10.49 6.26 -4.51
C PHE A 122 11.92 6.07 -4.05
N GLN A 123 12.16 4.99 -3.34
CA GLN A 123 13.49 4.50 -2.97
C GLN A 123 13.82 3.28 -3.80
N ILE A 124 15.05 3.24 -4.34
CA ILE A 124 15.57 2.08 -5.04
C ILE A 124 16.16 1.08 -4.06
N LEU A 125 15.71 -0.18 -4.13
CA LEU A 125 16.11 -1.24 -3.20
C LEU A 125 17.38 -1.97 -3.63
N ASN A 126 17.73 -1.91 -4.91
CA ASN A 126 18.91 -2.55 -5.48
C ASN A 126 19.85 -1.52 -6.17
N PRO A 127 20.48 -0.61 -5.39
CA PRO A 127 21.28 0.48 -5.95
C PRO A 127 22.52 0.03 -6.72
N ASP A 128 23.07 -1.13 -6.39
CA ASP A 128 24.26 -1.68 -7.03
C ASP A 128 24.01 -2.32 -8.40
N HIS A 129 22.74 -2.43 -8.80
CA HIS A 129 22.37 -3.02 -10.08
C HIS A 129 22.85 -2.17 -11.24
N VAL A 130 23.63 -2.80 -12.16
CA VAL A 130 24.21 -2.13 -13.31
C VAL A 130 23.20 -2.06 -14.42
N ILE A 131 23.06 -0.87 -15.02
CA ILE A 131 22.18 -0.63 -16.14
C ILE A 131 22.94 -0.68 -17.45
N CYS A 132 24.04 0.06 -17.54
CA CYS A 132 24.95 0.02 -18.67
C CYS A 132 26.35 0.51 -18.31
N ASN A 133 27.32 0.14 -19.17
CA ASN A 133 28.70 0.62 -19.14
C ASN A 133 28.90 1.57 -20.32
N LEU A 134 29.57 2.68 -20.09
CA LEU A 134 29.75 3.72 -21.11
C LEU A 134 31.15 4.34 -21.04
N ASP A 135 31.54 4.97 -22.15
CA ASP A 135 32.74 5.79 -22.14
C ASP A 135 32.51 7.07 -21.35
N SER A 136 33.49 7.50 -20.55
CA SER A 136 33.42 8.68 -19.70
C SER A 136 33.10 10.01 -20.43
N LYS A 137 33.16 10.04 -21.76
CA LYS A 137 32.82 11.20 -22.59
C LYS A 137 31.34 11.23 -23.02
N VAL A 138 30.62 10.13 -22.84
CA VAL A 138 29.25 10.00 -23.30
C VAL A 138 28.32 10.64 -22.27
N LYS A 139 27.32 11.37 -22.75
CA LYS A 139 26.22 11.91 -21.97
C LYS A 139 24.94 11.16 -22.36
N ILE A 140 24.28 10.55 -21.39
CA ILE A 140 22.98 9.92 -21.58
C ILE A 140 21.93 10.78 -20.92
N GLN A 141 20.86 11.07 -21.67
CA GLN A 141 19.65 11.70 -21.17
C GLN A 141 18.50 10.75 -21.44
N MET A 142 17.79 10.40 -20.36
CA MET A 142 16.63 9.52 -20.46
C MET A 142 15.51 10.01 -19.56
N GLU A 143 14.30 9.72 -19.95
CA GLU A 143 13.10 9.90 -19.12
C GLU A 143 12.50 8.53 -18.85
N ILE A 144 12.21 8.24 -17.60
CA ILE A 144 11.57 7.02 -17.17
C ILE A 144 10.24 7.34 -16.50
N THR A 145 9.23 6.51 -16.74
CA THR A 145 7.95 6.60 -16.05
C THR A 145 7.85 5.45 -15.09
N ILE A 146 7.62 5.76 -13.82
CA ILE A 146 7.37 4.78 -12.76
C ILE A 146 5.88 4.84 -12.46
N ASP A 147 5.20 3.70 -12.58
CA ASP A 147 3.75 3.61 -12.35
C ASP A 147 3.43 2.54 -11.31
N LYS A 148 2.24 2.65 -10.74
CA LYS A 148 1.62 1.68 -9.84
C LYS A 148 0.83 0.67 -10.64
N GLY A 149 0.97 -0.60 -10.32
CA GLY A 149 0.21 -1.66 -10.97
C GLY A 149 0.13 -2.95 -10.14
N ARG A 150 -0.40 -4.00 -10.78
CA ARG A 150 -0.56 -5.33 -10.16
C ARG A 150 -0.08 -6.42 -11.09
N GLY A 151 0.59 -7.41 -10.52
CA GLY A 151 1.03 -8.59 -11.27
C GLY A 151 2.02 -8.26 -12.38
N TYR A 152 1.74 -8.73 -13.57
CA TYR A 152 2.52 -8.52 -14.79
C TYR A 152 1.65 -7.84 -15.85
N VAL A 153 2.16 -6.75 -16.41
CA VAL A 153 1.50 -5.99 -17.47
C VAL A 153 2.41 -5.95 -18.68
N THR A 154 1.87 -6.26 -19.85
CA THR A 154 2.63 -6.29 -21.09
C THR A 154 2.92 -4.88 -21.62
N SER A 155 3.95 -4.75 -22.45
CA SER A 155 4.28 -3.48 -23.10
C SER A 155 3.13 -2.94 -23.99
N GLU A 156 2.32 -3.85 -24.55
CA GLU A 156 1.16 -3.47 -25.36
C GLU A 156 0.06 -2.81 -24.52
N GLU A 157 -0.17 -3.30 -23.31
CA GLU A 157 -1.13 -2.74 -22.36
C GLU A 157 -0.64 -1.41 -21.76
N ASN A 158 0.67 -1.27 -21.56
CA ASN A 158 1.29 -0.03 -21.09
C ASN A 158 1.28 1.07 -22.17
N LYS A 159 1.04 0.70 -23.44
CA LYS A 159 1.12 1.62 -24.56
C LYS A 159 0.02 2.67 -24.52
N ASN A 160 0.44 3.91 -24.35
CA ASN A 160 -0.46 5.07 -24.39
C ASN A 160 -0.40 5.74 -25.75
N SER A 161 -1.54 5.91 -26.39
CA SER A 161 -1.66 6.56 -27.71
C SER A 161 -1.26 8.05 -27.73
N SER A 162 -1.18 8.69 -26.56
CA SER A 162 -0.74 10.08 -26.41
C SER A 162 0.75 10.25 -26.12
N ALA A 163 1.52 9.15 -26.11
CA ALA A 163 2.94 9.19 -25.82
C ALA A 163 3.76 9.90 -26.91
N GLN A 164 4.85 10.51 -26.49
CA GLN A 164 5.77 11.19 -27.39
C GLN A 164 6.51 10.18 -28.30
N LEU A 165 6.89 10.64 -29.48
CA LEU A 165 7.67 9.81 -30.39
C LEU A 165 9.01 9.41 -29.76
N GLY A 166 9.45 8.16 -29.97
CA GLY A 166 10.67 7.63 -29.36
C GLY A 166 10.49 7.09 -27.93
N THR A 167 9.23 7.04 -27.41
CA THR A 167 8.96 6.37 -26.13
C THR A 167 8.91 4.85 -26.32
N ILE A 168 9.76 4.13 -25.62
CA ILE A 168 9.83 2.68 -25.59
C ILE A 168 9.00 2.19 -24.40
N PHE A 169 7.94 1.45 -24.67
CA PHE A 169 7.13 0.80 -23.66
C PHE A 169 7.71 -0.55 -23.31
N MET A 170 7.75 -0.86 -22.03
CA MET A 170 8.30 -2.13 -21.53
C MET A 170 7.27 -2.90 -20.73
N ASP A 171 7.45 -4.23 -20.69
CA ASP A 171 6.67 -5.07 -19.78
C ASP A 171 7.07 -4.75 -18.36
N SER A 172 6.09 -4.67 -17.46
CA SER A 172 6.28 -4.27 -16.09
C SER A 172 5.91 -5.38 -15.13
N ILE A 173 6.81 -5.69 -14.19
CA ILE A 173 6.60 -6.67 -13.12
C ILE A 173 6.36 -5.90 -11.84
N PHE A 174 5.08 -5.72 -11.49
CA PHE A 174 4.66 -4.97 -10.31
C PHE A 174 4.67 -5.81 -9.04
N THR A 175 4.64 -7.15 -9.16
CA THR A 175 4.58 -8.05 -8.01
C THR A 175 5.74 -7.84 -7.04
N PRO A 176 5.46 -7.49 -5.75
CA PRO A 176 6.50 -7.34 -4.73
C PRO A 176 6.97 -8.69 -4.18
N ILE A 177 6.32 -9.78 -4.55
CA ILE A 177 6.60 -11.12 -4.06
C ILE A 177 7.50 -11.87 -5.04
N LYS A 178 8.66 -12.32 -4.56
CA LYS A 178 9.58 -13.15 -5.35
C LYS A 178 9.21 -14.62 -5.32
N ASN A 179 8.84 -15.14 -4.15
CA ASN A 179 8.50 -16.55 -4.01
C ASN A 179 7.55 -16.78 -2.85
N VAL A 180 6.62 -17.71 -3.03
CA VAL A 180 5.72 -18.21 -1.98
C VAL A 180 5.71 -19.74 -2.03
N LYS A 181 6.08 -20.34 -0.93
CA LYS A 181 5.95 -21.80 -0.72
C LYS A 181 5.02 -22.02 0.45
N TYR A 182 4.23 -23.06 0.36
CA TYR A 182 3.48 -23.55 1.50
C TYR A 182 3.51 -25.09 1.55
N HIS A 183 3.40 -25.62 2.74
CA HIS A 183 3.21 -27.05 2.98
C HIS A 183 2.26 -27.24 4.16
N VAL A 184 1.62 -28.36 4.15
CA VAL A 184 0.65 -28.76 5.17
C VAL A 184 1.25 -29.94 5.92
N GLU A 185 1.22 -29.86 7.25
CA GLU A 185 1.70 -30.90 8.15
C GLU A 185 0.56 -31.33 9.07
N ASP A 186 0.58 -32.59 9.48
CA ASP A 186 -0.37 -33.10 10.48
C ASP A 186 -0.12 -32.44 11.85
N PHE A 187 -1.18 -32.05 12.50
CA PHE A 187 -1.12 -31.40 13.81
C PHE A 187 -2.03 -32.10 14.80
N ARG A 188 -1.53 -32.37 15.99
CA ARG A 188 -2.28 -33.03 17.05
C ARG A 188 -2.89 -31.99 17.99
N VAL A 189 -4.21 -32.11 18.20
CA VAL A 189 -4.94 -31.36 19.22
C VAL A 189 -5.55 -32.37 20.20
N GLU A 190 -5.04 -32.37 21.42
CA GLU A 190 -5.44 -33.32 22.47
C GLU A 190 -5.30 -34.80 22.06
N GLN A 191 -6.44 -35.50 21.86
CA GLN A 191 -6.47 -36.88 21.46
C GLN A 191 -6.66 -37.07 19.95
N LYS A 192 -7.00 -36.01 19.21
CA LYS A 192 -7.21 -36.05 17.76
C LYS A 192 -5.93 -35.67 17.03
N THR A 193 -5.58 -36.47 16.04
CA THR A 193 -4.36 -36.30 15.22
C THR A 193 -4.65 -35.82 13.81
N ASP A 194 -5.92 -35.57 13.49
CA ASP A 194 -6.39 -35.34 12.12
C ASP A 194 -6.43 -33.87 11.74
N TYR A 195 -5.91 -32.96 12.61
CA TYR A 195 -5.80 -31.54 12.31
C TYR A 195 -4.59 -31.24 11.44
N GLU A 196 -4.67 -30.13 10.72
CA GLU A 196 -3.61 -29.67 9.85
C GLU A 196 -2.92 -28.40 10.42
N LYS A 197 -1.64 -28.28 10.11
CA LYS A 197 -0.83 -27.10 10.29
C LYS A 197 -0.34 -26.64 8.93
N LEU A 198 -0.68 -25.41 8.57
CA LEU A 198 -0.23 -24.77 7.34
C LEU A 198 0.99 -23.93 7.64
N VAL A 199 2.07 -24.17 6.91
CA VAL A 199 3.31 -23.39 6.99
C VAL A 199 3.52 -22.67 5.68
N PHE A 200 3.73 -21.35 5.77
CA PHE A 200 4.03 -20.47 4.65
C PHE A 200 5.45 -19.94 4.75
N ASP A 201 6.19 -20.00 3.64
CA ASP A 201 7.44 -19.30 3.43
C ASP A 201 7.23 -18.23 2.33
N ILE A 202 7.32 -16.97 2.70
CA ILE A 202 7.12 -15.82 1.80
C ILE A 202 8.45 -15.09 1.65
N ILE A 203 8.87 -14.87 0.40
CA ILE A 203 10.05 -14.09 0.05
C ILE A 203 9.60 -12.89 -0.77
N THR A 204 9.87 -11.69 -0.27
CA THR A 204 9.57 -10.41 -0.93
C THR A 204 10.81 -9.83 -1.62
N ASP A 205 10.64 -8.75 -2.33
CA ASP A 205 11.73 -7.96 -2.90
C ASP A 205 12.24 -6.85 -1.95
N GLY A 206 11.55 -6.66 -0.80
CA GLY A 206 11.86 -5.66 0.22
C GLY A 206 10.99 -4.38 0.12
N SER A 207 10.17 -4.25 -0.91
CA SER A 207 9.23 -3.11 -1.03
C SER A 207 8.12 -3.19 0.02
N ILE A 208 7.70 -4.40 0.37
CA ILE A 208 6.69 -4.70 1.38
C ILE A 208 7.23 -5.72 2.39
N ASN A 209 6.83 -5.59 3.66
CA ASN A 209 7.12 -6.58 4.68
C ASN A 209 6.29 -7.86 4.44
N PRO A 210 6.85 -9.06 4.61
CA PRO A 210 6.11 -10.31 4.45
C PRO A 210 4.82 -10.42 5.27
N GLN A 211 4.78 -9.83 6.46
CA GLN A 211 3.59 -9.81 7.32
C GLN A 211 2.49 -8.94 6.73
N ASP A 212 2.85 -7.74 6.24
CA ASP A 212 1.90 -6.82 5.62
C ASP A 212 1.37 -7.41 4.30
N ALA A 213 2.25 -8.04 3.51
CA ALA A 213 1.87 -8.73 2.29
C ALA A 213 0.83 -9.83 2.54
N LEU A 214 1.01 -10.64 3.60
CA LEU A 214 0.05 -11.68 3.98
C LEU A 214 -1.28 -11.08 4.42
N THR A 215 -1.24 -9.98 5.18
CA THR A 215 -2.43 -9.26 5.64
C THR A 215 -3.23 -8.68 4.47
N ASP A 216 -2.55 -8.04 3.51
CA ASP A 216 -3.18 -7.46 2.33
C ASP A 216 -3.78 -8.55 1.42
N ALA A 217 -3.09 -9.69 1.25
CA ALA A 217 -3.62 -10.83 0.53
C ALA A 217 -4.89 -11.39 1.19
N ALA A 218 -4.90 -11.46 2.52
CA ALA A 218 -6.07 -11.89 3.27
C ALA A 218 -7.24 -10.90 3.13
N ARG A 219 -6.99 -9.58 3.17
CA ARG A 219 -7.99 -8.54 2.93
C ARG A 219 -8.64 -8.68 1.55
N ILE A 220 -7.82 -8.90 0.51
CA ILE A 220 -8.33 -9.10 -0.86
C ILE A 220 -9.29 -10.30 -0.92
N LEU A 221 -8.91 -11.43 -0.29
CA LEU A 221 -9.78 -12.62 -0.24
C LEU A 221 -11.08 -12.35 0.51
N ILE A 222 -11.00 -11.69 1.66
CA ILE A 222 -12.18 -11.34 2.46
C ILE A 222 -13.14 -10.48 1.64
N HIS A 223 -12.66 -9.44 0.96
CA HIS A 223 -13.51 -8.60 0.11
C HIS A 223 -14.24 -9.39 -0.97
N HIS A 224 -13.59 -10.39 -1.57
CA HIS A 224 -14.24 -11.23 -2.56
C HIS A 224 -15.25 -12.18 -1.94
N PHE A 225 -14.93 -12.79 -0.79
CA PHE A 225 -15.83 -13.73 -0.11
C PHE A 225 -17.05 -13.06 0.54
N MET A 226 -16.95 -11.79 0.93
CA MET A 226 -18.07 -11.03 1.45
C MET A 226 -19.24 -10.94 0.48
N LEU A 227 -19.00 -11.02 -0.84
CA LEU A 227 -20.07 -11.03 -1.84
C LEU A 227 -20.92 -12.31 -1.81
N PHE A 228 -20.43 -13.39 -1.21
CA PHE A 228 -21.13 -14.66 -1.05
C PHE A 228 -21.80 -14.80 0.33
N SER A 229 -21.58 -13.85 1.21
CA SER A 229 -22.20 -13.79 2.53
C SER A 229 -23.33 -12.77 2.53
N ASP A 230 -24.51 -13.16 3.00
CA ASP A 230 -25.65 -12.25 3.18
C ASP A 230 -25.42 -11.27 4.35
N GLU A 231 -24.52 -11.60 5.26
CA GLU A 231 -24.10 -10.73 6.36
C GLU A 231 -22.99 -9.80 5.88
N ARG A 232 -23.22 -8.49 5.98
CA ARG A 232 -22.15 -7.50 5.84
C ARG A 232 -21.23 -7.65 7.04
N ILE A 233 -20.19 -8.43 6.89
CA ILE A 233 -19.07 -8.46 7.84
C ILE A 233 -18.38 -7.10 7.70
N THR A 234 -18.73 -6.18 8.55
CA THR A 234 -17.98 -4.92 8.70
C THR A 234 -16.61 -5.31 9.22
N LEU A 235 -15.63 -5.29 8.32
CA LEU A 235 -14.24 -5.32 8.71
C LEU A 235 -13.92 -3.96 9.36
N GLU A 236 -14.45 -3.75 10.53
CA GLU A 236 -14.00 -2.72 11.46
C GLU A 236 -12.63 -3.16 12.01
N ALA A 237 -11.67 -3.32 11.11
CA ALA A 237 -10.38 -3.73 11.50
C ALA A 237 -9.40 -2.67 11.13
N ASP A 238 -9.04 -1.76 11.63
CA ASP A 238 -7.84 -0.91 11.66
C ASP A 238 -8.11 0.53 12.12
N GLU A 239 -9.37 0.96 12.27
CA GLU A 239 -9.62 2.18 13.06
C GLU A 239 -9.62 1.93 14.58
N ILE A 240 -9.73 0.66 15.02
CA ILE A 240 -9.73 0.32 16.45
C ILE A 240 -8.30 0.20 17.03
N ALA A 241 -7.28 0.12 16.18
CA ALA A 241 -5.89 0.14 16.69
C ALA A 241 -5.37 1.56 16.98
N LYS A 242 -6.09 2.59 16.55
CA LYS A 242 -6.08 3.92 17.19
C LYS A 242 -7.26 4.03 18.15
N THR A 243 -7.33 3.17 19.13
CA THR A 243 -7.93 3.55 20.41
C THR A 243 -7.05 4.68 20.95
N GLU A 244 -7.33 5.88 20.44
CA GLU A 244 -7.19 7.03 21.30
C GLU A 244 -7.86 6.62 22.61
N THR A 245 -7.07 6.46 23.65
CA THR A 245 -7.57 6.53 25.00
C THR A 245 -8.25 7.88 25.06
N TYR A 246 -9.54 7.92 24.75
CA TYR A 246 -10.34 9.11 24.99
C TYR A 246 -10.31 9.28 26.49
N ASP A 247 -9.55 10.26 26.95
CA ASP A 247 -9.61 10.68 28.34
C ASP A 247 -11.08 10.90 28.68
N GLU A 248 -11.51 10.45 29.86
CA GLU A 248 -12.90 10.61 30.32
C GLU A 248 -13.37 12.07 30.15
N GLU A 249 -12.46 13.02 30.24
CA GLU A 249 -12.68 14.44 29.97
C GLU A 249 -13.12 14.73 28.53
N SER A 250 -12.53 14.06 27.54
CA SER A 250 -12.89 14.27 26.13
C SER A 250 -14.24 13.66 25.78
N LEU A 251 -14.62 12.53 26.41
CA LEU A 251 -15.94 11.93 26.28
C LEU A 251 -17.02 12.80 26.95
N HIS A 252 -16.72 13.33 28.13
CA HIS A 252 -17.61 14.26 28.83
C HIS A 252 -17.80 15.56 28.04
N MET A 253 -16.75 16.10 27.44
CA MET A 253 -16.82 17.28 26.57
C MET A 253 -17.69 17.02 25.32
N ARG A 254 -17.57 15.86 24.68
CA ARG A 254 -18.42 15.47 23.55
C ARG A 254 -19.89 15.26 23.92
N GLN A 255 -20.16 14.78 25.14
CA GLN A 255 -21.53 14.67 25.65
C GLN A 255 -22.13 16.05 25.92
N LEU A 256 -21.37 16.96 26.53
CA LEU A 256 -21.80 18.36 26.75
C LEU A 256 -22.09 19.09 25.43
N LEU A 257 -21.28 18.88 24.40
CA LEU A 257 -21.50 19.47 23.07
C LEU A 257 -22.73 18.91 22.33
N LYS A 258 -23.24 17.74 22.71
CA LYS A 258 -24.44 17.13 22.15
C LYS A 258 -25.72 17.50 22.92
N THR A 259 -25.62 18.08 24.13
CA THR A 259 -26.77 18.52 24.91
C THR A 259 -27.33 19.82 24.32
N LYS A 260 -28.66 19.95 24.33
CA LYS A 260 -29.31 21.19 23.88
C LYS A 260 -28.97 22.31 24.84
N LEU A 261 -28.73 23.51 24.31
CA LEU A 261 -28.40 24.71 25.09
C LEU A 261 -29.41 25.04 26.21
N ILE A 262 -30.67 24.62 26.02
CA ILE A 262 -31.78 24.82 26.98
C ILE A 262 -31.60 23.89 28.20
N ASP A 263 -30.98 22.74 28.03
CA ASP A 263 -30.80 21.74 29.07
C ASP A 263 -29.48 21.94 29.86
N MET A 264 -28.69 22.95 29.45
CA MET A 264 -27.49 23.36 30.18
C MET A 264 -27.84 24.41 31.22
N ASP A 265 -27.40 24.25 32.47
CA ASP A 265 -27.58 25.21 33.58
C ASP A 265 -26.83 26.53 33.34
N LEU A 266 -27.21 27.22 32.28
CA LEU A 266 -26.66 28.54 31.91
C LEU A 266 -27.48 29.64 32.54
N SER A 267 -26.81 30.72 32.95
CA SER A 267 -27.52 31.89 33.45
C SER A 267 -28.42 32.48 32.38
N VAL A 268 -29.59 32.98 32.77
CA VAL A 268 -30.62 33.59 31.90
C VAL A 268 -30.03 34.70 31.00
N ARG A 269 -28.99 35.38 31.45
CA ARG A 269 -28.26 36.40 30.64
C ARG A 269 -27.43 35.77 29.53
N ALA A 270 -26.79 34.61 29.76
CA ALA A 270 -26.02 33.92 28.75
C ALA A 270 -26.93 33.29 27.68
N LEU A 271 -28.07 32.74 28.09
CA LEU A 271 -29.09 32.19 27.19
C LEU A 271 -29.70 33.27 26.26
N ASN A 272 -30.08 34.42 26.81
CA ASN A 272 -30.66 35.53 26.03
C ASN A 272 -29.63 36.20 25.09
N CYS A 273 -28.35 36.21 25.42
CA CYS A 273 -27.31 36.74 24.54
C CYS A 273 -27.07 35.85 23.31
N GLN A 274 -27.23 34.54 23.46
CA GLN A 274 -27.03 33.57 22.39
C GLN A 274 -28.29 33.43 21.49
N THR A 275 -29.49 33.50 22.06
CA THR A 275 -30.75 33.50 21.27
C THR A 275 -30.90 34.77 20.44
N SER A 276 -30.49 35.96 20.92
CA SER A 276 -30.56 37.20 20.14
C SER A 276 -29.58 37.23 18.95
N PHE A 277 -28.57 36.36 18.93
CA PHE A 277 -27.64 36.21 17.79
C PHE A 277 -28.15 35.22 16.72
N CYS A 278 -29.12 34.35 17.08
CA CYS A 278 -29.62 33.29 16.24
C CYS A 278 -30.94 33.63 15.50
N ASP A 279 -31.64 34.73 15.80
CA ASP A 279 -32.90 35.10 15.21
C ASP A 279 -32.81 35.63 13.75
N ALA A 280 -31.65 35.60 13.12
CA ALA A 280 -31.44 36.15 11.78
C ALA A 280 -31.42 35.11 10.63
N SER A 281 -31.60 33.82 10.89
CA SER A 281 -31.64 32.81 9.81
C SER A 281 -32.37 31.52 10.19
N SER A 282 -33.13 30.98 9.24
CA SER A 282 -34.02 29.82 9.32
C SER A 282 -33.47 28.59 10.06
N THR A 283 -34.38 27.92 10.74
CA THR A 283 -34.23 26.93 11.83
C THR A 283 -33.47 25.64 11.56
N ASP A 284 -33.07 25.31 10.32
CA ASP A 284 -32.42 24.03 9.99
C ASP A 284 -30.90 24.11 9.72
N SER A 285 -30.35 25.30 9.52
CA SER A 285 -28.89 25.48 9.29
C SER A 285 -28.08 25.91 10.53
N LEU A 286 -28.77 26.18 11.64
CA LEU A 286 -28.20 26.77 12.86
C LEU A 286 -27.37 25.81 13.69
N ILE A 287 -27.59 24.52 13.56
CA ILE A 287 -26.80 23.51 14.30
C ILE A 287 -25.38 23.41 13.75
N PHE A 288 -25.22 23.58 12.45
CA PHE A 288 -23.92 23.45 11.77
C PHE A 288 -23.01 24.69 11.93
N THR A 289 -23.58 25.87 11.86
CA THR A 289 -22.80 27.12 11.96
C THR A 289 -22.32 27.44 13.38
N CYS A 290 -23.03 27.00 14.40
CA CYS A 290 -22.57 27.17 15.80
C CYS A 290 -21.39 26.23 16.13
N GLN A 291 -21.31 25.03 15.50
CA GLN A 291 -20.21 24.11 15.67
C GLN A 291 -18.90 24.59 15.01
N GLU A 292 -19.00 25.17 13.81
CA GLU A 292 -17.79 25.66 13.09
C GLU A 292 -17.20 26.91 13.70
N ASN A 293 -18.01 27.82 14.27
CA ASN A 293 -17.49 29.05 14.90
C ASN A 293 -16.94 28.85 16.32
N MET A 294 -17.28 27.75 17.00
CA MET A 294 -16.67 27.42 18.31
C MET A 294 -15.26 26.85 18.19
N VAL A 295 -14.89 26.30 17.06
CA VAL A 295 -13.55 25.70 16.83
C VAL A 295 -12.48 26.77 16.46
N VAL A 296 -12.88 27.97 16.06
CA VAL A 296 -11.94 28.97 15.48
C VAL A 296 -11.54 30.09 16.42
N HIS A 297 -12.18 30.26 17.57
CA HIS A 297 -11.76 31.31 18.52
C HIS A 297 -11.40 30.75 19.90
N ASN A 298 -10.10 30.63 20.13
CA ASN A 298 -9.47 30.59 21.45
C ASN A 298 -10.02 31.74 22.32
N PHE A 299 -10.97 31.50 23.21
CA PHE A 299 -11.31 32.41 24.28
C PHE A 299 -10.66 31.93 25.59
N PRO A 300 -9.58 32.59 26.04
CA PRO A 300 -8.97 32.27 27.33
C PRO A 300 -9.55 33.08 28.49
N PHE A 301 -10.81 33.49 28.45
CA PHE A 301 -11.43 34.22 29.56
C PHE A 301 -12.91 33.91 29.67
N LEU A 302 -13.26 32.94 30.52
CA LEU A 302 -14.55 32.90 31.23
C LEU A 302 -14.65 31.68 32.17
N PHE A 303 -13.63 31.54 33.04
CA PHE A 303 -13.82 30.84 34.31
C PHE A 303 -13.19 31.68 35.44
N ARG A 304 -14.00 32.51 36.04
CA ARG A 304 -13.93 32.93 37.43
C ARG A 304 -15.31 33.14 37.94
#